data_b574180304329fec85c3ca4888cde36f
#
_entry.id   b574180304329fec85c3ca4888cde36f
#
_cell.length_a   1.000
_cell.length_b   1.000
_cell.length_c   1.000
_cell.angle_alpha   90.00
_cell.angle_beta   90.00
_cell.angle_gamma   90.00
#
_symmetry.space_group_name_H-M   'P 1'
#
loop_
_entity.id
_entity.type
_entity.pdbx_description
1 polymer ?
#
loop_
_entity_poly.entity_id
_entity_poly.type
_entity_poly.pdbx_seq_one_letter_code
_entity_poly.pdbx_strand_id
1 'polypeptide(L)'
;MLNVNLDTKTGIAVIEPVGQLEKEDFINAAKLIDPYIEKKGKLNGIIIHTKSFPGWDSFCAMINHMEFVKDHHKNVTHVAMVTDSKIGSAAEHIAGHFVKAEIKHFPFNAMNEAKTWIAS
;
A
#
# COMPACT_ATOMS: atom_id res chain seq x y z
N MET A 1 10.13 -5.80 8.85
CA MET A 1 10.74 -4.85 7.91
C MET A 1 9.81 -4.60 6.74
N LEU A 2 9.72 -3.37 6.30
CA LEU A 2 8.84 -2.97 5.20
C LEU A 2 9.69 -2.28 4.13
N ASN A 3 9.88 -2.95 2.99
CA ASN A 3 10.60 -2.37 1.88
C ASN A 3 9.66 -1.49 1.07
N VAL A 4 10.05 -0.26 0.79
CA VAL A 4 9.25 0.69 0.02
C VAL A 4 10.04 1.18 -1.16
N ASN A 5 9.47 1.07 -2.34
CA ASN A 5 10.06 1.58 -3.58
C ASN A 5 9.05 2.50 -4.25
N LEU A 6 9.35 3.79 -4.27
CA LEU A 6 8.49 4.81 -4.87
C LEU A 6 8.99 5.14 -6.27
N ASP A 7 8.16 4.85 -7.27
CA ASP A 7 8.42 5.25 -8.64
C ASP A 7 7.79 6.61 -8.88
N THR A 8 8.61 7.65 -8.96
CA THR A 8 8.13 9.03 -9.13
C THR A 8 7.61 9.33 -10.53
N LYS A 9 7.93 8.48 -11.51
CA LYS A 9 7.44 8.64 -12.88
C LYS A 9 6.01 8.18 -13.02
N THR A 10 5.68 7.06 -12.39
CA THR A 10 4.33 6.47 -12.48
C THR A 10 3.43 6.87 -11.32
N GLY A 11 4.00 7.36 -10.22
CA GLY A 11 3.24 7.65 -9.01
C GLY A 11 2.77 6.39 -8.29
N ILE A 12 3.55 5.32 -8.35
CA ILE A 12 3.24 4.04 -7.72
C ILE A 12 4.28 3.72 -6.64
N ALA A 13 3.83 3.42 -5.43
CA ALA A 13 4.67 2.95 -4.35
C ALA A 13 4.49 1.44 -4.19
N VAL A 14 5.58 0.68 -4.30
CA VAL A 14 5.55 -0.77 -4.06
C VAL A 14 6.04 -1.02 -2.64
N ILE A 15 5.22 -1.67 -1.85
CA ILE A 15 5.49 -1.99 -0.45
C ILE A 15 5.62 -3.50 -0.32
N GLU A 16 6.75 -3.96 0.22
CA GLU A 16 7.02 -5.38 0.41
C GLU A 16 7.25 -5.66 1.90
N PRO A 17 6.25 -6.21 2.60
CA PRO A 17 6.43 -6.60 4.00
C PRO A 17 7.32 -7.85 4.09
N VAL A 18 8.30 -7.83 4.97
CA VAL A 18 9.25 -8.92 5.18
C VAL A 18 9.39 -9.17 6.67
N GLY A 19 9.13 -10.41 7.09
CA GLY A 19 9.26 -10.81 8.48
C GLY A 19 8.34 -10.05 9.42
N GLN A 20 8.81 -9.78 10.62
CA GLN A 20 8.04 -9.04 11.62
C GLN A 20 8.00 -7.55 11.28
N LEU A 21 6.82 -6.96 11.37
CA LEU A 21 6.62 -5.53 11.11
C LEU A 21 6.56 -4.76 12.41
N GLU A 22 7.12 -3.55 12.39
CA GLU A 22 7.12 -2.65 13.53
C GLU A 22 6.50 -1.31 13.12
N LYS A 23 6.06 -0.54 14.12
CA LYS A 23 5.46 0.77 13.89
C LYS A 23 6.37 1.70 13.08
N GLU A 24 7.69 1.64 13.36
CA GLU A 24 8.66 2.47 12.65
C GLU A 24 8.73 2.18 11.16
N ASP A 25 8.46 0.94 10.76
CA ASP A 25 8.42 0.57 9.34
C ASP A 25 7.38 1.41 8.58
N PHE A 26 6.21 1.60 9.19
CA PHE A 26 5.14 2.39 8.60
C PHE A 26 5.42 3.88 8.66
N ILE A 27 6.04 4.37 9.73
CA ILE A 27 6.45 5.77 9.84
C ILE A 27 7.45 6.11 8.75
N ASN A 28 8.43 5.23 8.51
CA ASN A 28 9.43 5.44 7.47
C ASN A 28 8.81 5.40 6.07
N ALA A 29 7.83 4.52 5.84
CA ALA A 29 7.10 4.47 4.58
C ALA A 29 6.35 5.79 4.34
N ALA A 30 5.68 6.32 5.35
CA ALA A 30 4.97 7.59 5.25
C ALA A 30 5.92 8.75 4.96
N LYS A 31 7.09 8.78 5.59
CA LYS A 31 8.11 9.81 5.34
C LYS A 31 8.59 9.82 3.90
N LEU A 32 8.58 8.67 3.23
CA LEU A 32 8.96 8.57 1.84
C LEU A 32 7.81 8.99 0.91
N ILE A 33 6.58 8.60 1.24
CA ILE A 33 5.41 8.77 0.38
C ILE A 33 4.78 10.15 0.54
N ASP A 34 4.65 10.66 1.76
CA ASP A 34 3.96 11.93 2.04
C ASP A 34 4.52 13.12 1.26
N PRO A 35 5.86 13.33 1.20
CA PRO A 35 6.39 14.45 0.42
C PRO A 35 6.04 14.39 -1.05
N TYR A 36 5.97 13.19 -1.61
CA TYR A 36 5.54 13.01 -3.00
C TYR A 36 4.08 13.44 -3.18
N ILE A 37 3.19 13.02 -2.27
CA ILE A 37 1.78 13.39 -2.34
C ILE A 37 1.62 14.90 -2.18
N GLU A 38 2.35 15.53 -1.27
CA GLU A 38 2.30 16.98 -1.09
C GLU A 38 2.71 17.73 -2.36
N LYS A 39 3.75 17.22 -3.04
CA LYS A 39 4.27 17.85 -4.25
C LYS A 39 3.36 17.64 -5.46
N LYS A 40 2.81 16.43 -5.63
CA LYS A 40 2.03 16.05 -6.81
C LYS A 40 0.53 16.13 -6.59
N GLY A 41 0.08 16.23 -5.36
CA GLY A 41 -1.33 16.28 -5.01
C GLY A 41 -2.01 14.94 -4.86
N LYS A 42 -1.42 13.85 -5.38
CA LYS A 42 -1.97 12.51 -5.27
C LYS A 42 -0.89 11.44 -5.50
N LEU A 43 -1.19 10.22 -5.08
CA LEU A 43 -0.43 9.02 -5.41
C LEU A 43 -1.34 8.12 -6.23
N ASN A 44 -0.89 7.69 -7.41
CA ASN A 44 -1.70 6.86 -8.30
C ASN A 44 -1.98 5.48 -7.73
N GLY A 45 -1.03 4.90 -7.03
CA GLY A 45 -1.27 3.61 -6.44
C GLY A 45 -0.26 3.18 -5.41
N ILE A 46 -0.72 2.28 -4.55
CA ILE A 46 0.12 1.52 -3.62
C ILE A 46 -0.04 0.06 -4.00
N ILE A 47 1.08 -0.63 -4.19
CA ILE A 47 1.10 -2.08 -4.43
C ILE A 47 1.69 -2.73 -3.19
N ILE A 48 0.92 -3.60 -2.55
CA ILE A 48 1.41 -4.42 -1.44
C ILE A 48 1.78 -5.77 -2.04
N HIS A 49 3.09 -6.02 -2.17
CA HIS A 49 3.62 -7.16 -2.90
C HIS A 49 4.30 -8.15 -1.96
N THR A 50 3.70 -9.31 -1.80
CA THR A 50 4.25 -10.39 -0.98
C THR A 50 3.68 -11.73 -1.43
N LYS A 51 4.52 -12.77 -1.48
CA LYS A 51 4.07 -14.09 -1.93
C LYS A 51 3.14 -14.74 -0.91
N SER A 52 3.56 -14.80 0.33
CA SER A 52 2.80 -15.38 1.42
C SER A 52 3.09 -14.58 2.69
N PHE A 53 2.04 -14.05 3.28
CA PHE A 53 2.20 -13.19 4.43
C PHE A 53 1.15 -13.53 5.48
N PRO A 54 1.54 -14.24 6.56
CA PRO A 54 0.60 -14.61 7.61
C PRO A 54 0.21 -13.45 8.52
N GLY A 55 0.88 -12.31 8.42
CA GLY A 55 0.71 -11.16 9.31
C GLY A 55 -0.29 -10.11 8.83
N TRP A 56 -1.26 -10.46 7.98
CA TRP A 56 -2.23 -9.48 7.48
C TRP A 56 -3.01 -8.76 8.56
N ASP A 57 -3.38 -9.46 9.64
CA ASP A 57 -4.11 -8.84 10.75
C ASP A 57 -3.25 -7.78 11.45
N SER A 58 -1.98 -8.09 11.69
CA SER A 58 -1.04 -7.13 12.27
C SER A 58 -0.77 -5.96 11.34
N PHE A 59 -0.64 -6.23 10.04
CA PHE A 59 -0.46 -5.19 9.03
C PHE A 59 -1.63 -4.20 9.05
N CYS A 60 -2.86 -4.72 9.01
CA CYS A 60 -4.06 -3.88 9.03
C CYS A 60 -4.20 -3.09 10.32
N ALA A 61 -3.88 -3.70 11.47
CA ALA A 61 -3.91 -3.01 12.74
C ALA A 61 -2.91 -1.86 12.78
N MET A 62 -1.71 -2.08 12.26
CA MET A 62 -0.68 -1.04 12.22
C MET A 62 -1.03 0.08 11.24
N ILE A 63 -1.56 -0.25 10.06
CA ILE A 63 -1.90 0.76 9.07
C ILE A 63 -3.05 1.66 9.55
N ASN A 64 -3.97 1.12 10.35
CA ASN A 64 -5.06 1.90 10.92
C ASN A 64 -4.56 2.90 11.97
N HIS A 65 -3.41 2.65 12.60
CA HIS A 65 -2.77 3.55 13.55
C HIS A 65 -1.79 4.51 12.90
N MET A 66 -1.53 4.33 11.60
CA MET A 66 -0.67 5.26 10.87
C MET A 66 -1.40 6.57 10.64
N GLU A 67 -0.78 7.64 11.07
CA GLU A 67 -1.25 8.96 10.73
C GLU A 67 -0.40 9.47 9.56
N PHE A 68 -0.99 9.47 8.38
CA PHE A 68 -0.39 10.17 7.25
C PHE A 68 -0.49 11.67 7.50
N VAL A 69 0.55 12.39 7.20
CA VAL A 69 0.56 13.84 7.34
C VAL A 69 -0.56 14.42 6.47
N LYS A 70 -1.44 15.24 7.08
CA LYS A 70 -2.53 15.93 6.39
C LYS A 70 -3.50 15.00 5.65
N ASP A 71 -3.76 13.83 6.21
CA ASP A 71 -4.72 12.88 5.62
C ASP A 71 -4.34 12.42 4.20
N HIS A 72 -3.06 12.28 3.91
CA HIS A 72 -2.57 11.91 2.57
C HIS A 72 -3.14 10.58 2.07
N HIS A 73 -3.55 9.69 2.97
CA HIS A 73 -4.22 8.44 2.60
C HIS A 73 -5.48 8.67 1.75
N LYS A 74 -6.11 9.82 1.86
CA LYS A 74 -7.28 10.18 1.05
C LYS A 74 -6.91 10.52 -0.39
N ASN A 75 -5.64 10.74 -0.66
CA ASN A 75 -5.15 11.13 -1.98
C ASN A 75 -4.54 9.95 -2.74
N VAL A 76 -4.69 8.73 -2.24
CA VAL A 76 -4.30 7.50 -2.93
C VAL A 76 -5.49 7.00 -3.72
N THR A 77 -5.32 6.79 -5.03
CA THR A 77 -6.44 6.45 -5.92
C THR A 77 -6.63 4.95 -6.12
N HIS A 78 -5.58 4.15 -5.98
CA HIS A 78 -5.64 2.70 -6.17
C HIS A 78 -4.77 1.99 -5.14
N VAL A 79 -5.23 0.84 -4.66
CA VAL A 79 -4.42 -0.06 -3.83
C VAL A 79 -4.53 -1.46 -4.41
N ALA A 80 -3.41 -2.03 -4.85
CA ALA A 80 -3.35 -3.40 -5.35
C ALA A 80 -2.68 -4.30 -4.31
N MET A 81 -3.33 -5.41 -4.01
CA MET A 81 -2.78 -6.45 -3.12
C MET A 81 -2.29 -7.58 -4.00
N VAL A 82 -0.98 -7.62 -4.28
CA VAL A 82 -0.34 -8.58 -5.19
C VAL A 82 0.26 -9.70 -4.36
N THR A 83 -0.54 -10.71 -4.09
CA THR A 83 -0.17 -11.79 -3.16
C THR A 83 -0.93 -13.08 -3.46
N ASP A 84 -0.31 -14.22 -3.15
CA ASP A 84 -0.96 -15.53 -3.17
C ASP A 84 -1.62 -15.86 -1.83
N SER A 85 -1.39 -15.07 -0.79
CA SER A 85 -2.00 -15.26 0.51
C SER A 85 -3.50 -15.00 0.46
N LYS A 86 -4.26 -15.70 1.31
CA LYS A 86 -5.65 -15.36 1.54
C LYS A 86 -5.70 -14.08 2.35
N ILE A 87 -6.32 -13.05 1.80
CA ILE A 87 -6.38 -11.75 2.45
C ILE A 87 -7.58 -11.60 3.39
N GLY A 88 -8.59 -12.49 3.26
CA GLY A 88 -9.76 -12.48 4.16
C GLY A 88 -10.40 -11.10 4.26
N SER A 89 -10.53 -10.60 5.49
CA SER A 89 -11.08 -9.27 5.75
C SER A 89 -10.08 -8.13 5.56
N ALA A 90 -8.82 -8.44 5.20
CA ALA A 90 -7.78 -7.41 5.04
C ALA A 90 -8.17 -6.36 3.98
N ALA A 91 -8.80 -6.79 2.88
CA ALA A 91 -9.25 -5.86 1.84
C ALA A 91 -10.24 -4.83 2.38
N GLU A 92 -11.16 -5.26 3.25
CA GLU A 92 -12.13 -4.35 3.87
C GLU A 92 -11.46 -3.34 4.80
N HIS A 93 -10.49 -3.79 5.61
CA HIS A 93 -9.74 -2.91 6.50
C HIS A 93 -8.94 -1.88 5.72
N ILE A 94 -8.29 -2.30 4.63
CA ILE A 94 -7.51 -1.41 3.79
C ILE A 94 -8.43 -0.41 3.07
N ALA A 95 -9.57 -0.86 2.58
CA ALA A 95 -10.57 0.02 1.95
C ALA A 95 -11.09 1.07 2.95
N GLY A 96 -11.27 0.69 4.22
CA GLY A 96 -11.70 1.61 5.27
C GLY A 96 -10.65 2.68 5.58
N HIS A 97 -9.36 2.36 5.41
CA HIS A 97 -8.28 3.31 5.61
C HIS A 97 -8.09 4.25 4.40
N PHE A 98 -8.08 3.68 3.20
CA PHE A 98 -7.93 4.43 1.95
C PHE A 98 -9.30 4.67 1.32
N VAL A 99 -10.09 5.54 1.93
CA VAL A 99 -11.53 5.69 1.65
C VAL A 99 -11.87 6.06 0.20
N LYS A 100 -10.95 6.67 -0.52
CA LYS A 100 -11.17 7.07 -1.92
C LYS A 100 -10.47 6.17 -2.93
N ALA A 101 -9.78 5.13 -2.47
CA ALA A 101 -9.02 4.24 -3.35
C ALA A 101 -9.88 3.07 -3.82
N GLU A 102 -9.64 2.63 -5.03
CA GLU A 102 -10.12 1.34 -5.52
C GLU A 102 -9.16 0.26 -5.06
N ILE A 103 -9.69 -0.85 -4.56
CA ILE A 103 -8.90 -1.95 -4.01
C ILE A 103 -9.07 -3.16 -4.93
N LYS A 104 -7.96 -3.80 -5.31
CA LYS A 104 -8.01 -5.00 -6.12
C LYS A 104 -6.94 -6.00 -5.69
N HIS A 105 -7.29 -7.29 -5.74
CA HIS A 105 -6.39 -8.38 -5.41
C HIS A 105 -5.86 -9.04 -6.67
N PHE A 106 -4.55 -9.26 -6.74
CA PHE A 106 -3.88 -9.93 -7.85
C PHE A 106 -3.03 -11.09 -7.31
N PRO A 107 -2.80 -12.14 -8.12
CA PRO A 107 -1.81 -13.16 -7.76
C PRO A 107 -0.41 -12.56 -7.63
N PHE A 108 0.45 -13.19 -6.85
CA PHE A 108 1.79 -12.67 -6.58
C PHE A 108 2.60 -12.38 -7.86
N ASN A 109 2.44 -13.20 -8.90
CA ASN A 109 3.19 -13.04 -10.15
C ASN A 109 2.53 -12.07 -11.15
N ALA A 110 1.48 -11.36 -10.74
CA ALA A 110 0.74 -10.43 -11.60
C ALA A 110 1.10 -8.96 -11.35
N MET A 111 2.36 -8.68 -10.98
CA MET A 111 2.82 -7.32 -10.69
C MET A 111 2.58 -6.38 -11.89
N ASN A 112 2.88 -6.81 -13.11
CA ASN A 112 2.71 -5.99 -14.30
C ASN A 112 1.24 -5.67 -14.55
N GLU A 113 0.34 -6.62 -14.32
CA GLU A 113 -1.09 -6.41 -14.46
C GLU A 113 -1.60 -5.39 -13.44
N ALA A 114 -1.10 -5.46 -12.20
CA ALA A 114 -1.43 -4.50 -11.17
C ALA A 114 -1.00 -3.08 -11.55
N LYS A 115 0.21 -2.93 -12.04
CA LYS A 115 0.73 -1.64 -12.51
C LYS A 115 -0.08 -1.08 -13.67
N THR A 116 -0.45 -1.94 -14.61
CA THR A 116 -1.29 -1.56 -15.75
C THR A 116 -2.68 -1.11 -15.29
N TRP A 117 -3.26 -1.83 -14.35
CA TRP A 117 -4.55 -1.46 -13.77
C TRP A 117 -4.50 -0.08 -13.10
N ILE A 118 -3.47 0.19 -12.32
CA ILE A 118 -3.30 1.49 -11.65
C ILE A 118 -3.14 2.61 -12.68
N ALA A 119 -2.42 2.35 -13.76
CA ALA A 119 -2.16 3.35 -14.80
C ALA A 119 -3.35 3.61 -15.73
N SER A 120 -4.34 2.72 -15.70
CA SER A 120 -5.54 2.92 -16.52
C SER A 120 -6.59 3.85 -15.85
#